data_de1e7701cffccad701aae2b983ae0c3f
#
_entry.id   de1e7701cffccad701aae2b983ae0c3f
#
_cell.length_a   1.000
_cell.length_b   1.000
_cell.length_c   1.000
_cell.angle_alpha   90.00
_cell.angle_beta   90.00
_cell.angle_gamma   90.00
#
_symmetry.space_group_name_H-M   'P 1'
#
loop_
_entity.id
_entity.type
_entity.pdbx_description
1 polymer ?
#
loop_
_entity_poly.entity_id
_entity_poly.type
_entity_poly.pdbx_seq_one_letter_code
_entity_poly.pdbx_strand_id
1 'polypeptide(L)'
;ILGERYSQCDKMNRTGIAIVARDKGVRHGITLRNLSIHHVEGNVYDKHMNNGGIYATALRPTSEETNDVPRFQDMTIEGCFVYQVSRWGIAVGYTYAHAEFQGAELAEASFRKYGHENLVIRDNYVKAAGGDGITAMYALRPLIEHNMADSVAGEINDRIYAEPGGKMGKVAAGIWPWKCKDALFRYNEVADTRLNQDGMAYDADSGDGTIYEYNYSRQNEGGCVMFCLQEAIHNTFRNNVSYDDLGGIISPSENPDALLQDNIFYVRKGVPFVRKNMDGGAFTEVNNQIIGIEE
;
A
#
# COMPACT_ATOMS: atom_id res chain seq x y z
N ILE A 1 22.04 4.22 1.79
CA ILE A 1 21.98 5.64 1.44
C ILE A 1 21.52 6.41 2.67
N LEU A 2 22.28 7.43 3.08
CA LEU A 2 21.94 8.29 4.20
C LEU A 2 21.21 9.54 3.70
N GLY A 3 20.09 9.88 4.34
CA GLY A 3 19.35 11.12 4.09
C GLY A 3 19.75 12.22 5.07
N GLU A 4 19.34 13.43 4.80
CA GLU A 4 19.52 14.59 5.67
C GLU A 4 18.26 14.89 6.47
N ARG A 5 18.40 15.53 7.62
CA ARG A 5 17.28 15.94 8.47
C ARG A 5 16.86 17.38 8.18
N TYR A 6 15.56 17.58 7.98
CA TYR A 6 14.92 18.88 7.77
C TYR A 6 13.72 19.05 8.68
N SER A 7 13.20 20.26 8.81
CA SER A 7 11.89 20.46 9.44
C SER A 7 10.79 19.79 8.62
N GLN A 8 9.75 19.27 9.25
CA GLN A 8 8.81 18.35 8.61
C GLN A 8 8.06 18.95 7.42
N CYS A 9 7.57 20.19 7.54
CA CYS A 9 6.78 20.81 6.46
C CYS A 9 7.63 21.37 5.33
N ASP A 10 8.89 21.68 5.59
CA ASP A 10 9.82 22.26 4.62
C ASP A 10 10.72 21.23 3.95
N LYS A 11 10.56 19.96 4.29
CA LYS A 11 11.36 18.90 3.69
C LYS A 11 11.05 18.76 2.19
N MET A 12 12.09 18.72 1.41
CA MET A 12 11.99 18.32 0.00
C MET A 12 11.68 16.84 -0.11
N ASN A 13 11.03 16.45 -1.19
CA ASN A 13 10.87 15.03 -1.53
C ASN A 13 12.24 14.41 -1.78
N ARG A 14 12.51 13.27 -1.15
CA ARG A 14 13.76 12.53 -1.28
C ARG A 14 13.48 11.05 -1.37
N THR A 15 14.20 10.39 -2.25
CA THR A 15 14.06 8.96 -2.48
C THR A 15 15.43 8.31 -2.50
N GLY A 16 15.54 7.20 -1.79
CA GLY A 16 16.77 6.39 -1.79
C GLY A 16 17.06 5.84 -3.18
N ILE A 17 16.07 5.22 -3.81
CA ILE A 17 16.14 4.74 -5.20
C ILE A 17 14.88 5.20 -5.92
N ALA A 18 15.04 6.11 -6.89
CA ALA A 18 13.98 6.56 -7.77
C ALA A 18 14.11 5.89 -9.15
N ILE A 19 13.02 5.24 -9.59
CA ILE A 19 12.93 4.64 -10.92
C ILE A 19 11.86 5.41 -11.69
N VAL A 20 12.26 6.10 -12.74
CA VAL A 20 11.39 6.99 -13.49
C VAL A 20 11.29 6.56 -14.95
N ALA A 21 10.08 6.23 -15.40
CA ALA A 21 9.75 6.08 -16.80
C ALA A 21 9.13 7.38 -17.32
N ARG A 22 9.62 7.95 -18.45
CA ARG A 22 9.09 9.19 -18.99
C ARG A 22 8.89 9.18 -20.51
N ASP A 23 9.93 9.05 -21.29
CA ASP A 23 9.87 9.42 -22.71
C ASP A 23 9.99 8.23 -23.70
N LYS A 24 10.04 7.02 -23.25
CA LYS A 24 10.29 5.85 -24.11
C LYS A 24 9.44 4.64 -23.71
N GLY A 25 8.14 4.79 -23.74
CA GLY A 25 7.21 3.66 -23.58
C GLY A 25 7.55 2.69 -22.44
N VAL A 26 7.44 1.42 -22.71
CA VAL A 26 7.60 0.36 -21.70
C VAL A 26 9.05 0.20 -21.25
N ARG A 27 9.26 0.14 -19.94
CA ARG A 27 10.53 -0.23 -19.29
C ARG A 27 10.46 -1.67 -18.85
N HIS A 28 11.32 -2.51 -19.41
CA HIS A 28 11.32 -3.95 -19.18
C HIS A 28 12.46 -4.42 -18.29
N GLY A 29 12.19 -5.48 -17.53
CA GLY A 29 13.23 -6.31 -16.90
C GLY A 29 14.02 -5.59 -15.80
N ILE A 30 13.40 -4.68 -15.05
CA ILE A 30 14.07 -3.99 -13.94
C ILE A 30 14.03 -4.87 -12.71
N THR A 31 15.21 -5.17 -12.17
CA THR A 31 15.34 -5.92 -10.92
C THR A 31 16.15 -5.16 -9.89
N LEU A 32 15.57 -4.92 -8.72
CA LEU A 32 16.27 -4.48 -7.51
C LEU A 32 16.37 -5.66 -6.57
N ARG A 33 17.58 -6.01 -6.14
CA ARG A 33 17.80 -7.19 -5.31
C ARG A 33 18.82 -6.95 -4.22
N ASN A 34 18.52 -7.42 -3.00
CA ASN A 34 19.45 -7.45 -1.88
C ASN A 34 20.09 -6.11 -1.55
N LEU A 35 19.29 -5.04 -1.56
CA LEU A 35 19.73 -3.68 -1.26
C LEU A 35 19.35 -3.29 0.16
N SER A 36 20.18 -2.48 0.79
CA SER A 36 19.84 -1.81 2.06
C SER A 36 19.74 -0.31 1.85
N ILE A 37 18.55 0.24 2.08
CA ILE A 37 18.24 1.66 1.93
C ILE A 37 17.77 2.18 3.29
N HIS A 38 18.43 3.19 3.83
CA HIS A 38 18.06 3.68 5.13
C HIS A 38 18.38 5.16 5.36
N HIS A 39 17.70 5.77 6.33
CA HIS A 39 17.88 7.17 6.74
C HIS A 39 17.68 8.14 5.57
N VAL A 40 16.64 7.91 4.78
CA VAL A 40 16.23 8.81 3.71
C VAL A 40 15.09 9.68 4.22
N GLU A 41 15.39 10.89 4.62
CA GLU A 41 14.42 11.80 5.21
C GLU A 41 13.95 12.84 4.19
N GLY A 42 12.67 12.80 3.87
CA GLY A 42 11.99 13.73 2.97
C GLY A 42 10.65 14.19 3.53
N ASN A 43 9.81 14.73 2.69
CA ASN A 43 8.48 15.21 3.06
C ASN A 43 7.49 14.05 3.22
N VAL A 44 7.18 13.67 4.44
CA VAL A 44 6.26 12.56 4.73
C VAL A 44 4.82 12.83 4.26
N TYR A 45 4.45 14.09 4.04
CA TYR A 45 3.09 14.50 3.69
C TYR A 45 2.82 14.58 2.18
N ASP A 46 3.82 14.39 1.35
CA ASP A 46 3.62 14.33 -0.09
C ASP A 46 3.47 12.87 -0.55
N LYS A 47 2.24 12.42 -0.62
CA LYS A 47 1.89 11.03 -0.98
C LYS A 47 2.10 10.71 -2.46
N HIS A 48 2.09 11.69 -3.33
CA HIS A 48 2.10 11.48 -4.78
C HIS A 48 3.45 11.68 -5.47
N MET A 49 4.46 12.04 -4.73
CA MET A 49 5.78 12.35 -5.25
C MET A 49 6.81 11.30 -4.86
N ASN A 50 7.88 11.18 -5.63
CA ASN A 50 9.02 10.34 -5.29
C ASN A 50 9.58 10.72 -3.91
N ASN A 51 9.28 9.93 -2.91
CA ASN A 51 9.59 10.24 -1.53
C ASN A 51 9.61 8.97 -0.67
N GLY A 52 10.76 8.52 -0.26
CA GLY A 52 10.91 7.34 0.58
C GLY A 52 12.10 6.47 0.25
N GLY A 53 11.98 5.18 0.50
CA GLY A 53 13.03 4.19 0.27
C GLY A 53 13.22 3.87 -1.20
N ILE A 54 12.27 3.12 -1.76
CA ILE A 54 12.23 2.76 -3.19
C ILE A 54 10.91 3.29 -3.78
N TYR A 55 11.01 4.07 -4.84
CA TYR A 55 9.83 4.62 -5.51
C TYR A 55 9.96 4.54 -7.03
N ALA A 56 9.01 3.85 -7.68
CA ALA A 56 8.92 3.78 -9.13
C ALA A 56 7.68 4.54 -9.64
N THR A 57 7.85 5.38 -10.66
CA THR A 57 6.78 6.21 -11.21
C THR A 57 6.88 6.38 -12.72
N ALA A 58 5.72 6.49 -13.36
CA ALA A 58 5.61 6.85 -14.78
C ALA A 58 5.15 8.31 -14.90
N LEU A 59 5.98 9.15 -15.46
CA LEU A 59 5.72 10.57 -15.66
C LEU A 59 5.25 10.86 -17.08
N ARG A 60 4.50 11.94 -17.24
CA ARG A 60 4.07 12.42 -18.57
C ARG A 60 5.28 12.60 -19.48
N PRO A 61 5.22 12.10 -20.73
CA PRO A 61 6.25 12.37 -21.72
C PRO A 61 6.51 13.88 -21.92
N THR A 62 7.75 14.22 -22.21
CA THR A 62 8.12 15.63 -22.48
C THR A 62 7.66 16.12 -23.85
N SER A 63 7.41 15.20 -24.79
CA SER A 63 6.87 15.48 -26.12
C SER A 63 5.50 14.82 -26.30
N GLU A 64 4.52 15.56 -26.80
CA GLU A 64 3.20 15.03 -27.13
C GLU A 64 3.21 14.16 -28.41
N GLU A 65 4.30 14.15 -29.15
CA GLU A 65 4.46 13.37 -30.39
C GLU A 65 4.72 11.88 -30.13
N THR A 66 5.04 11.50 -28.88
CA THR A 66 5.27 10.08 -28.54
C THR A 66 3.96 9.41 -28.17
N ASN A 67 3.49 8.49 -29.01
CA ASN A 67 2.39 7.59 -28.69
C ASN A 67 2.77 6.49 -27.69
N ASP A 68 4.01 6.49 -27.21
CA ASP A 68 4.56 5.51 -26.31
C ASP A 68 4.26 5.88 -24.86
N VAL A 69 3.31 5.19 -24.25
CA VAL A 69 2.94 5.40 -22.83
C VAL A 69 4.03 4.83 -21.93
N PRO A 70 4.70 5.66 -21.11
CA PRO A 70 5.68 5.19 -20.14
C PRO A 70 5.01 4.30 -19.09
N ARG A 71 5.53 3.10 -18.90
CA ARG A 71 5.06 2.13 -17.92
C ARG A 71 6.12 1.07 -17.63
N PHE A 72 5.90 0.24 -16.63
CA PHE A 72 6.81 -0.84 -16.26
C PHE A 72 6.23 -2.19 -16.65
N GLN A 73 7.09 -3.08 -17.11
CA GLN A 73 6.79 -4.48 -17.34
C GLN A 73 7.98 -5.34 -16.88
N ASP A 74 7.69 -6.48 -16.24
CA ASP A 74 8.71 -7.40 -15.71
C ASP A 74 9.61 -6.69 -14.67
N MET A 75 9.00 -6.01 -13.70
CA MET A 75 9.72 -5.37 -12.60
C MET A 75 9.71 -6.28 -11.36
N THR A 76 10.88 -6.50 -10.77
CA THR A 76 11.03 -7.26 -9.52
C THR A 76 11.80 -6.45 -8.48
N ILE A 77 11.25 -6.38 -7.26
CA ILE A 77 11.93 -5.85 -6.07
C ILE A 77 11.98 -6.96 -5.03
N GLU A 78 13.16 -7.47 -4.72
CA GLU A 78 13.29 -8.63 -3.84
C GLU A 78 14.49 -8.56 -2.90
N GLY A 79 14.33 -9.13 -1.70
CA GLY A 79 15.39 -9.25 -0.69
C GLY A 79 15.93 -7.91 -0.21
N CYS A 80 15.17 -6.82 -0.33
CA CYS A 80 15.62 -5.50 0.08
C CYS A 80 15.27 -5.21 1.54
N PHE A 81 16.16 -4.50 2.24
CA PHE A 81 15.91 -3.96 3.57
C PHE A 81 15.78 -2.43 3.48
N VAL A 82 14.59 -1.92 3.81
CA VAL A 82 14.29 -0.48 3.81
C VAL A 82 13.98 -0.05 5.24
N TYR A 83 14.73 0.91 5.77
CA TYR A 83 14.68 1.24 7.18
C TYR A 83 14.79 2.74 7.44
N GLN A 84 13.90 3.27 8.29
CA GLN A 84 13.87 4.71 8.63
C GLN A 84 13.90 5.61 7.40
N VAL A 85 12.86 5.53 6.62
CA VAL A 85 12.65 6.37 5.43
C VAL A 85 11.37 7.16 5.58
N SER A 86 11.32 8.34 4.97
CA SER A 86 10.07 9.12 4.93
C SER A 86 9.06 8.43 4.04
N ARG A 87 7.84 8.81 4.12
CA ARG A 87 6.61 8.41 3.45
C ARG A 87 6.54 6.94 3.02
N TRP A 88 7.17 6.55 1.91
CA TRP A 88 7.05 5.22 1.32
C TRP A 88 8.22 4.32 1.69
N GLY A 89 7.96 3.13 2.18
CA GLY A 89 8.97 2.09 2.22
C GLY A 89 9.33 1.65 0.80
N ILE A 90 8.41 0.96 0.15
CA ILE A 90 8.50 0.54 -1.25
C ILE A 90 7.18 0.90 -1.94
N ALA A 91 7.21 1.71 -2.99
CA ALA A 91 6.04 2.03 -3.79
C ALA A 91 6.33 1.91 -5.28
N VAL A 92 5.51 1.16 -5.99
CA VAL A 92 5.69 0.94 -7.42
C VAL A 92 4.40 1.27 -8.14
N GLY A 93 4.52 2.11 -9.16
CA GLY A 93 3.53 2.17 -10.17
C GLY A 93 2.66 3.42 -10.27
N TYR A 94 2.91 4.49 -9.50
CA TYR A 94 2.17 5.72 -9.78
C TYR A 94 2.36 6.15 -11.23
N THR A 95 1.26 6.45 -11.92
CA THR A 95 1.26 6.83 -13.34
C THR A 95 0.56 8.17 -13.58
N TYR A 96 1.12 8.98 -14.47
CA TYR A 96 0.44 10.18 -14.96
C TYR A 96 -0.87 9.87 -15.71
N ALA A 97 -1.02 8.65 -16.21
CA ALA A 97 -2.22 8.17 -16.90
C ALA A 97 -3.31 7.67 -15.95
N HIS A 98 -3.30 8.10 -14.69
CA HIS A 98 -4.25 7.68 -13.66
C HIS A 98 -5.73 7.89 -14.06
N ALA A 99 -6.01 8.86 -14.93
CA ALA A 99 -7.36 9.11 -15.43
C ALA A 99 -7.94 7.96 -16.27
N GLU A 100 -7.10 7.05 -16.78
CA GLU A 100 -7.51 5.86 -17.54
C GLU A 100 -8.01 4.71 -16.67
N PHE A 101 -7.97 4.88 -15.33
CA PHE A 101 -8.36 3.89 -14.34
C PHE A 101 -9.53 4.37 -13.46
N GLN A 102 -10.48 5.05 -14.07
CA GLN A 102 -11.68 5.52 -13.38
C GLN A 102 -12.73 4.42 -13.27
N GLY A 103 -13.55 4.52 -12.21
CA GLY A 103 -14.60 3.57 -11.93
C GLY A 103 -14.12 2.33 -11.15
N ALA A 104 -15.05 1.46 -10.83
CA ALA A 104 -14.81 0.27 -10.03
C ALA A 104 -14.34 -0.91 -10.90
N GLU A 105 -15.01 -1.18 -12.01
CA GLU A 105 -14.62 -2.25 -12.95
C GLU A 105 -13.44 -1.79 -13.81
N LEU A 106 -12.27 -2.36 -13.54
CA LEU A 106 -11.03 -1.99 -14.23
C LEU A 106 -10.80 -2.89 -15.45
N ALA A 107 -10.75 -2.30 -16.64
CA ALA A 107 -10.54 -3.03 -17.89
C ALA A 107 -9.07 -3.46 -18.07
N GLU A 108 -8.81 -4.73 -18.35
CA GLU A 108 -7.44 -5.22 -18.66
C GLU A 108 -6.77 -4.43 -19.78
N ALA A 109 -7.52 -3.99 -20.77
CA ALA A 109 -6.99 -3.19 -21.88
C ALA A 109 -6.36 -1.87 -21.42
N SER A 110 -6.90 -1.24 -20.37
CA SER A 110 -6.32 -0.05 -19.78
C SER A 110 -4.95 -0.35 -19.17
N PHE A 111 -4.82 -1.47 -18.46
CA PHE A 111 -3.52 -1.87 -17.88
C PHE A 111 -2.48 -2.18 -18.95
N ARG A 112 -2.87 -2.92 -20.00
CA ARG A 112 -1.95 -3.26 -21.09
C ARG A 112 -1.43 -2.05 -21.85
N LYS A 113 -2.15 -0.95 -21.83
CA LYS A 113 -1.77 0.30 -22.49
C LYS A 113 -1.14 1.32 -21.55
N TYR A 114 -1.67 1.47 -20.34
CA TYR A 114 -1.34 2.58 -19.43
C TYR A 114 -0.80 2.11 -18.07
N GLY A 115 -1.06 0.89 -17.68
CA GLY A 115 -0.69 0.33 -16.39
C GLY A 115 0.59 -0.49 -16.42
N HIS A 116 0.87 -1.17 -15.31
CA HIS A 116 2.05 -1.99 -15.13
C HIS A 116 1.70 -3.47 -15.21
N GLU A 117 2.61 -4.30 -15.72
CA GLU A 117 2.42 -5.75 -15.88
C GLU A 117 3.61 -6.52 -15.30
N ASN A 118 3.35 -7.73 -14.80
CA ASN A 118 4.36 -8.62 -14.23
C ASN A 118 5.20 -7.94 -13.12
N LEU A 119 4.52 -7.23 -12.21
CA LEU A 119 5.15 -6.64 -11.05
C LEU A 119 5.25 -7.67 -9.93
N VAL A 120 6.46 -7.90 -9.42
CA VAL A 120 6.73 -8.76 -8.27
C VAL A 120 7.47 -7.98 -7.18
N ILE A 121 6.91 -7.96 -5.97
CA ILE A 121 7.55 -7.40 -4.77
C ILE A 121 7.60 -8.52 -3.74
N ARG A 122 8.79 -9.04 -3.43
CA ARG A 122 8.90 -10.20 -2.54
C ARG A 122 10.14 -10.20 -1.66
N ASP A 123 10.04 -10.92 -0.55
CA ASP A 123 11.15 -11.14 0.38
C ASP A 123 11.77 -9.83 0.91
N ASN A 124 10.99 -8.74 0.98
CA ASN A 124 11.50 -7.46 1.45
C ASN A 124 11.14 -7.24 2.92
N TYR A 125 11.99 -6.51 3.63
CA TYR A 125 11.70 -6.03 4.97
C TYR A 125 11.70 -4.50 5.00
N VAL A 126 10.54 -3.91 5.28
CA VAL A 126 10.37 -2.47 5.49
C VAL A 126 10.15 -2.23 6.97
N LYS A 127 10.99 -1.40 7.58
CA LYS A 127 10.87 -1.02 8.99
C LYS A 127 10.91 0.48 9.17
N ALA A 128 9.97 0.98 9.98
CA ALA A 128 9.90 2.39 10.34
C ALA A 128 9.90 3.33 9.13
N ALA A 129 9.08 3.02 8.12
CA ALA A 129 8.71 4.00 7.11
C ALA A 129 7.78 5.03 7.75
N GLY A 130 8.01 6.31 7.50
CA GLY A 130 7.25 7.40 8.10
C GLY A 130 5.78 7.42 7.68
N GLY A 131 5.47 6.90 6.50
CA GLY A 131 4.13 6.65 5.99
C GLY A 131 3.92 5.17 5.66
N ASP A 132 3.56 4.86 4.43
CA ASP A 132 3.17 3.52 4.00
C ASP A 132 4.35 2.54 3.94
N GLY A 133 4.06 1.27 4.19
CA GLY A 133 5.05 0.20 4.09
C GLY A 133 5.36 -0.19 2.65
N ILE A 134 4.48 -0.98 2.03
CA ILE A 134 4.67 -1.49 0.66
C ILE A 134 3.39 -1.29 -0.15
N THR A 135 3.52 -0.69 -1.34
CA THR A 135 2.38 -0.40 -2.19
C THR A 135 2.65 -0.73 -3.66
N ALA A 136 1.68 -1.40 -4.29
CA ALA A 136 1.59 -1.58 -5.74
C ALA A 136 0.44 -0.74 -6.28
N MET A 137 0.65 -0.02 -7.40
CA MET A 137 -0.36 0.86 -7.98
C MET A 137 -0.51 0.61 -9.47
N TYR A 138 -1.74 0.71 -9.97
CA TYR A 138 -2.07 0.64 -11.41
C TYR A 138 -1.47 -0.57 -12.12
N ALA A 139 -1.42 -1.70 -11.44
CA ALA A 139 -0.80 -2.93 -11.95
C ALA A 139 -1.85 -4.02 -12.22
N LEU A 140 -1.67 -4.74 -13.31
CA LEU A 140 -2.42 -5.94 -13.65
C LEU A 140 -1.75 -7.16 -13.04
N ARG A 141 -2.48 -7.86 -12.17
CA ARG A 141 -2.04 -9.09 -11.48
C ARG A 141 -0.66 -8.97 -10.80
N PRO A 142 -0.42 -7.88 -10.02
CA PRO A 142 0.83 -7.79 -9.28
C PRO A 142 0.90 -8.88 -8.22
N LEU A 143 2.10 -9.41 -7.98
CA LEU A 143 2.37 -10.40 -6.93
C LEU A 143 3.20 -9.76 -5.81
N ILE A 144 2.63 -9.70 -4.61
CA ILE A 144 3.28 -9.16 -3.42
C ILE A 144 3.32 -10.28 -2.37
N GLU A 145 4.49 -10.87 -2.14
CA GLU A 145 4.61 -12.05 -1.29
C GLU A 145 5.85 -12.06 -0.40
N HIS A 146 5.75 -12.73 0.75
CA HIS A 146 6.86 -12.91 1.70
C HIS A 146 7.53 -11.60 2.14
N ASN A 147 6.78 -10.50 2.21
CA ASN A 147 7.29 -9.23 2.70
C ASN A 147 6.91 -9.02 4.16
N MET A 148 7.69 -8.19 4.84
CA MET A 148 7.36 -7.69 6.16
C MET A 148 7.34 -6.17 6.18
N ALA A 149 6.28 -5.57 6.75
CA ALA A 149 6.20 -4.15 7.10
C ALA A 149 6.04 -4.03 8.62
N ASP A 150 7.00 -3.37 9.26
CA ASP A 150 7.10 -3.26 10.72
C ASP A 150 7.21 -1.80 11.14
N SER A 151 6.38 -1.38 12.09
CA SER A 151 6.41 -0.06 12.71
C SER A 151 6.29 1.08 11.69
N VAL A 152 5.43 0.94 10.69
CA VAL A 152 5.22 1.94 9.64
C VAL A 152 4.18 2.99 10.07
N ALA A 153 4.05 4.08 9.29
CA ALA A 153 3.18 5.23 9.54
C ALA A 153 3.54 6.06 10.81
N GLY A 154 4.76 5.90 11.33
CA GLY A 154 5.18 6.54 12.59
C GLY A 154 5.34 8.05 12.54
N GLU A 155 5.43 8.66 11.35
CA GLU A 155 5.59 10.12 11.19
C GLU A 155 4.30 10.82 10.72
N ILE A 156 3.20 10.11 10.56
CA ILE A 156 1.92 10.70 10.21
C ILE A 156 1.31 11.38 11.44
N ASN A 157 1.11 12.69 11.37
CA ASN A 157 0.63 13.49 12.48
C ASN A 157 -0.45 14.47 12.03
N ASP A 158 -1.63 14.34 12.60
CA ASP A 158 -2.81 15.16 12.27
C ASP A 158 -2.59 16.67 12.43
N ARG A 159 -1.71 17.09 13.35
CA ARG A 159 -1.42 18.51 13.56
C ARG A 159 -0.73 19.16 12.37
N ILE A 160 0.10 18.40 11.66
CA ILE A 160 0.84 18.90 10.51
C ILE A 160 -0.03 18.99 9.27
N TYR A 161 -1.10 18.23 9.18
CA TYR A 161 -2.07 18.33 8.09
C TYR A 161 -2.91 19.61 8.14
N ALA A 162 -3.04 20.23 9.30
CA ALA A 162 -3.74 21.49 9.45
C ALA A 162 -2.92 22.70 8.96
N GLU A 163 -1.62 22.52 8.69
CA GLU A 163 -0.76 23.60 8.26
C GLU A 163 -0.92 23.91 6.75
N PRO A 164 -0.75 25.17 6.33
CA PRO A 164 -0.74 25.53 4.92
C PRO A 164 0.36 24.77 4.18
N GLY A 165 -0.01 23.94 3.22
CA GLY A 165 0.91 23.07 2.47
C GLY A 165 0.93 21.60 2.91
N GLY A 166 0.28 21.25 4.02
CA GLY A 166 0.02 19.86 4.39
C GLY A 166 -0.96 19.22 3.43
N LYS A 167 -0.45 18.57 2.39
CA LYS A 167 -1.28 18.02 1.31
C LYS A 167 -1.32 16.49 1.40
N MET A 168 -2.53 15.95 1.31
CA MET A 168 -2.82 14.58 0.88
C MET A 168 -2.07 13.42 1.58
N GLY A 169 -1.36 13.61 2.64
CA GLY A 169 -0.60 12.56 3.30
C GLY A 169 -1.19 12.04 4.61
N LYS A 170 -2.49 12.26 4.87
CA LYS A 170 -3.14 11.94 6.16
C LYS A 170 -3.29 10.45 6.45
N VAL A 171 -3.13 9.64 5.44
CA VAL A 171 -3.46 8.21 5.46
C VAL A 171 -2.23 7.39 5.12
N ALA A 172 -2.07 6.27 5.80
CA ALA A 172 -1.05 5.28 5.54
C ALA A 172 -1.46 3.93 6.11
N ALA A 173 -1.07 2.87 5.42
CA ALA A 173 -1.29 1.50 5.81
C ALA A 173 -0.02 0.64 5.66
N GLY A 174 -0.09 -0.61 6.08
CA GLY A 174 1.04 -1.53 6.02
C GLY A 174 1.42 -1.95 4.60
N ILE A 175 0.66 -2.86 4.01
CA ILE A 175 0.90 -3.43 2.67
C ILE A 175 -0.40 -3.41 1.87
N TRP A 176 -0.44 -2.70 0.73
CA TRP A 176 -1.68 -2.45 0.02
C TRP A 176 -1.54 -2.11 -1.47
N PRO A 177 -2.59 -2.36 -2.29
CA PRO A 177 -2.67 -1.90 -3.68
C PRO A 177 -3.42 -0.57 -3.81
N TRP A 178 -3.19 0.12 -4.91
CA TRP A 178 -4.03 1.22 -5.39
C TRP A 178 -4.41 0.98 -6.85
N LYS A 179 -5.72 0.92 -7.14
CA LYS A 179 -6.20 0.77 -8.52
C LYS A 179 -5.51 -0.37 -9.28
N CYS A 180 -5.30 -1.50 -8.61
CA CYS A 180 -4.82 -2.72 -9.23
C CYS A 180 -5.98 -3.62 -9.66
N LYS A 181 -5.75 -4.50 -10.62
CA LYS A 181 -6.69 -5.56 -10.99
C LYS A 181 -6.08 -6.94 -10.69
N ASP A 182 -6.90 -7.81 -10.07
CA ASP A 182 -6.52 -9.17 -9.69
C ASP A 182 -5.18 -9.24 -8.95
N ALA A 183 -4.94 -8.30 -8.03
CA ALA A 183 -3.72 -8.26 -7.24
C ALA A 183 -3.67 -9.41 -6.22
N LEU A 184 -2.51 -10.08 -6.08
CA LEU A 184 -2.31 -11.14 -5.12
C LEU A 184 -1.28 -10.76 -4.06
N PHE A 185 -1.74 -10.70 -2.80
CA PHE A 185 -0.94 -10.46 -1.61
C PHE A 185 -0.94 -11.72 -0.74
N ARG A 186 0.20 -12.37 -0.59
CA ARG A 186 0.26 -13.61 0.20
C ARG A 186 1.54 -13.77 0.99
N TYR A 187 1.45 -14.49 2.10
CA TYR A 187 2.57 -14.77 2.98
C TYR A 187 3.31 -13.52 3.47
N ASN A 188 2.61 -12.38 3.54
CA ASN A 188 3.18 -11.15 4.08
C ASN A 188 2.90 -11.04 5.58
N GLU A 189 3.77 -10.32 6.28
CA GLU A 189 3.58 -9.94 7.67
C GLU A 189 3.51 -8.42 7.81
N VAL A 190 2.53 -7.93 8.60
CA VAL A 190 2.43 -6.52 8.96
C VAL A 190 2.28 -6.38 10.47
N ALA A 191 3.15 -5.58 11.06
CA ALA A 191 3.17 -5.37 12.50
C ALA A 191 3.29 -3.90 12.87
N ASP A 192 2.63 -3.51 13.98
CA ASP A 192 2.84 -2.23 14.64
C ASP A 192 2.63 -1.00 13.73
N THR A 193 1.71 -1.07 12.76
CA THR A 193 1.32 0.10 11.96
C THR A 193 0.67 1.14 12.86
N ARG A 194 1.17 2.38 12.84
CA ARG A 194 0.69 3.42 13.73
C ARG A 194 -0.62 4.02 13.27
N LEU A 195 -1.46 4.37 14.24
CA LEU A 195 -2.76 4.99 14.00
C LEU A 195 -2.60 6.36 13.33
N ASN A 196 -3.30 6.49 12.25
CA ASN A 196 -3.55 7.74 11.56
C ASN A 196 -5.04 7.72 11.17
N GLN A 197 -5.45 8.37 10.12
CA GLN A 197 -6.83 8.20 9.65
C GLN A 197 -7.10 6.73 9.26
N ASP A 198 -6.13 6.03 8.70
CA ASP A 198 -6.16 4.60 8.36
C ASP A 198 -5.42 3.75 9.41
N GLY A 199 -4.17 3.35 9.17
CA GLY A 199 -3.31 2.66 10.15
C GLY A 199 -3.52 1.16 10.25
N MET A 200 -4.22 0.51 9.29
CA MET A 200 -4.42 -0.93 9.27
C MET A 200 -3.24 -1.66 8.63
N ALA A 201 -3.21 -2.98 8.85
CA ALA A 201 -2.20 -3.82 8.24
C ALA A 201 -2.35 -3.88 6.71
N TYR A 202 -3.55 -4.17 6.24
CA TYR A 202 -3.88 -4.38 4.83
C TYR A 202 -5.04 -3.46 4.41
N ASP A 203 -4.98 -2.97 3.18
CA ASP A 203 -6.03 -2.13 2.62
C ASP A 203 -6.26 -2.48 1.14
N ALA A 204 -7.45 -2.95 0.79
CA ALA A 204 -7.84 -3.14 -0.59
C ALA A 204 -8.45 -1.84 -1.12
N ASP A 205 -7.58 -0.92 -1.56
CA ASP A 205 -7.99 0.44 -1.91
C ASP A 205 -8.30 0.59 -3.40
N SER A 206 -9.58 0.88 -3.68
CA SER A 206 -10.06 1.24 -5.03
C SER A 206 -9.63 0.26 -6.13
N GLY A 207 -9.49 -1.02 -5.80
CA GLY A 207 -9.06 -2.09 -6.70
C GLY A 207 -10.17 -3.07 -7.06
N ASP A 208 -9.96 -3.82 -8.13
CA ASP A 208 -10.88 -4.84 -8.64
C ASP A 208 -10.26 -6.24 -8.51
N GLY A 209 -10.79 -7.06 -7.60
CA GLY A 209 -10.36 -8.44 -7.42
C GLY A 209 -9.06 -8.64 -6.64
N THR A 210 -8.74 -7.77 -5.68
CA THR A 210 -7.59 -7.98 -4.79
C THR A 210 -7.81 -9.18 -3.88
N ILE A 211 -6.82 -10.06 -3.79
CA ILE A 211 -6.81 -11.21 -2.91
C ILE A 211 -5.69 -11.07 -1.88
N TYR A 212 -6.06 -11.11 -0.60
CA TYR A 212 -5.14 -11.29 0.52
C TYR A 212 -5.29 -12.72 1.04
N GLU A 213 -4.24 -13.53 0.97
CA GLU A 213 -4.28 -14.91 1.48
C GLU A 213 -3.00 -15.32 2.19
N TYR A 214 -3.16 -16.11 3.25
CA TYR A 214 -2.05 -16.64 4.06
C TYR A 214 -1.12 -15.55 4.62
N ASN A 215 -1.67 -14.34 4.88
CA ASN A 215 -0.92 -13.27 5.51
C ASN A 215 -1.09 -13.30 7.04
N TYR A 216 -0.18 -12.65 7.72
CA TYR A 216 -0.21 -12.45 9.15
C TYR A 216 -0.20 -10.96 9.51
N SER A 217 -1.02 -10.55 10.48
CA SER A 217 -1.00 -9.20 11.01
C SER A 217 -0.97 -9.21 12.53
N ARG A 218 -0.33 -8.24 13.15
CA ARG A 218 -0.35 -8.09 14.61
C ARG A 218 -0.18 -6.66 15.07
N GLN A 219 -0.94 -6.31 16.10
CA GLN A 219 -0.82 -5.06 16.87
C GLN A 219 -0.87 -3.78 16.02
N ASN A 220 -1.56 -3.81 14.89
CA ASN A 220 -1.76 -2.64 14.07
C ASN A 220 -2.84 -1.73 14.69
N GLU A 221 -2.50 -0.49 14.93
CA GLU A 221 -3.37 0.43 15.67
C GLU A 221 -4.66 0.78 14.92
N GLY A 222 -4.66 0.78 13.59
CA GLY A 222 -5.84 0.98 12.74
C GLY A 222 -6.65 -0.29 12.47
N GLY A 223 -6.14 -1.47 12.84
CA GLY A 223 -6.82 -2.75 12.66
C GLY A 223 -6.18 -3.67 11.62
N CYS A 224 -6.89 -4.73 11.25
CA CYS A 224 -6.36 -5.76 10.36
C CYS A 224 -6.53 -5.40 8.88
N VAL A 225 -7.75 -5.31 8.38
CA VAL A 225 -8.01 -5.11 6.95
C VAL A 225 -9.05 -4.03 6.68
N MET A 226 -8.83 -3.24 5.63
CA MET A 226 -9.77 -2.26 5.09
C MET A 226 -10.15 -2.64 3.66
N PHE A 227 -11.39 -2.34 3.29
CA PHE A 227 -11.87 -2.30 1.91
C PHE A 227 -12.32 -0.87 1.66
N CYS A 228 -11.54 -0.14 0.85
CA CYS A 228 -11.61 1.31 0.82
C CYS A 228 -12.29 1.85 -0.43
N LEU A 229 -13.38 2.57 -0.20
CA LEU A 229 -14.17 3.32 -1.15
C LEU A 229 -15.05 2.47 -2.10
N GLN A 230 -15.96 3.16 -2.77
CA GLN A 230 -16.95 2.57 -3.68
C GLN A 230 -16.34 1.83 -4.87
N GLU A 231 -15.08 2.10 -5.17
CA GLU A 231 -14.35 1.46 -6.26
C GLU A 231 -13.56 0.21 -5.83
N ALA A 232 -13.63 -0.18 -4.55
CA ALA A 232 -13.04 -1.41 -4.03
C ALA A 232 -14.04 -2.57 -4.19
N ILE A 233 -13.93 -3.31 -5.28
CA ILE A 233 -14.87 -4.37 -5.65
C ILE A 233 -14.22 -5.74 -5.78
N HIS A 234 -15.00 -6.81 -5.57
CA HIS A 234 -14.62 -8.22 -5.74
C HIS A 234 -13.39 -8.63 -4.92
N ASN A 235 -13.11 -7.90 -3.83
CA ASN A 235 -11.93 -8.15 -3.02
C ASN A 235 -12.16 -9.29 -2.02
N THR A 236 -11.12 -10.08 -1.77
CA THR A 236 -11.17 -11.25 -0.89
C THR A 236 -10.02 -11.22 0.13
N PHE A 237 -10.37 -11.42 1.40
CA PHE A 237 -9.43 -11.63 2.50
C PHE A 237 -9.65 -13.05 3.05
N ARG A 238 -8.75 -14.01 2.78
CA ARG A 238 -8.95 -15.41 3.11
C ARG A 238 -7.71 -16.11 3.67
N ASN A 239 -7.92 -17.09 4.53
CA ASN A 239 -6.85 -17.89 5.14
C ASN A 239 -5.76 -17.06 5.82
N ASN A 240 -6.10 -15.87 6.33
CA ASN A 240 -5.17 -15.01 7.03
C ASN A 240 -5.28 -15.21 8.55
N VAL A 241 -4.24 -14.82 9.26
CA VAL A 241 -4.23 -14.76 10.72
C VAL A 241 -3.98 -13.33 11.17
N SER A 242 -4.87 -12.79 11.99
CA SER A 242 -4.70 -11.53 12.70
C SER A 242 -4.51 -11.80 14.18
N TYR A 243 -3.49 -11.23 14.78
CA TYR A 243 -3.21 -11.37 16.20
C TYR A 243 -3.17 -10.02 16.89
N ASP A 244 -4.19 -9.74 17.66
CA ASP A 244 -4.25 -8.57 18.53
C ASP A 244 -4.13 -7.23 17.79
N ASP A 245 -4.74 -7.11 16.62
CA ASP A 245 -4.89 -5.85 15.93
C ASP A 245 -5.86 -4.93 16.69
N LEU A 246 -5.50 -3.66 16.90
CA LEU A 246 -6.09 -2.83 17.95
C LEU A 246 -7.31 -2.03 17.51
N GLY A 247 -7.38 -1.63 16.23
CA GLY A 247 -8.43 -0.75 15.71
C GLY A 247 -9.73 -1.46 15.36
N GLY A 248 -9.70 -2.78 15.23
CA GLY A 248 -10.80 -3.62 14.76
C GLY A 248 -10.31 -4.66 13.76
N ILE A 249 -11.19 -5.61 13.40
CA ILE A 249 -10.83 -6.65 12.43
C ILE A 249 -10.99 -6.09 11.01
N ILE A 250 -12.14 -5.53 10.71
CA ILE A 250 -12.48 -5.03 9.37
C ILE A 250 -12.89 -3.56 9.38
N SER A 251 -12.49 -2.82 8.35
CA SER A 251 -12.93 -1.47 8.06
C SER A 251 -13.58 -1.43 6.67
N PRO A 252 -14.89 -1.74 6.54
CA PRO A 252 -15.60 -1.66 5.27
C PRO A 252 -16.00 -0.19 5.02
N SER A 253 -15.20 0.52 4.22
CA SER A 253 -15.38 1.96 4.00
C SER A 253 -16.02 2.24 2.65
N GLU A 254 -17.35 2.27 2.61
CA GLU A 254 -18.17 2.55 1.42
C GLU A 254 -18.03 1.53 0.26
N ASN A 255 -17.26 0.47 0.43
CA ASN A 255 -17.12 -0.58 -0.58
C ASN A 255 -18.43 -1.35 -0.78
N PRO A 256 -18.80 -1.70 -2.02
CA PRO A 256 -20.09 -2.37 -2.30
C PRO A 256 -20.07 -3.86 -1.96
N ASP A 257 -18.90 -4.49 -1.94
CA ASP A 257 -18.71 -5.90 -1.63
C ASP A 257 -17.32 -6.20 -1.04
N ALA A 258 -17.21 -7.29 -0.33
CA ALA A 258 -15.96 -7.92 0.06
C ALA A 258 -16.26 -9.33 0.58
N LEU A 259 -15.29 -10.23 0.52
CA LEU A 259 -15.39 -11.57 1.09
C LEU A 259 -14.31 -11.79 2.17
N LEU A 260 -14.73 -12.10 3.40
CA LEU A 260 -13.88 -12.60 4.47
C LEU A 260 -14.11 -14.09 4.63
N GLN A 261 -13.11 -14.92 4.37
CA GLN A 261 -13.28 -16.35 4.35
C GLN A 261 -12.14 -17.11 5.03
N ASP A 262 -12.49 -18.10 5.88
CA ASP A 262 -11.53 -19.03 6.50
C ASP A 262 -10.35 -18.34 7.23
N ASN A 263 -10.58 -17.16 7.83
CA ASN A 263 -9.57 -16.44 8.58
C ASN A 263 -9.62 -16.78 10.08
N ILE A 264 -8.52 -16.54 10.77
CA ILE A 264 -8.43 -16.66 12.24
C ILE A 264 -8.07 -15.30 12.82
N PHE A 265 -8.93 -14.76 13.69
CA PHE A 265 -8.75 -13.49 14.35
C PHE A 265 -8.61 -13.69 15.87
N TYR A 266 -7.43 -13.42 16.40
CA TYR A 266 -7.19 -13.36 17.84
C TYR A 266 -7.43 -11.93 18.32
N VAL A 267 -8.44 -11.73 19.16
CA VAL A 267 -8.96 -10.40 19.48
C VAL A 267 -9.02 -10.20 20.99
N ARG A 268 -8.40 -9.12 21.48
CA ARG A 268 -8.54 -8.75 22.90
C ARG A 268 -9.93 -8.18 23.20
N LYS A 269 -10.31 -8.27 24.45
CA LYS A 269 -11.59 -7.73 24.93
C LYS A 269 -11.74 -6.26 24.61
N GLY A 270 -12.86 -5.89 23.99
CA GLY A 270 -13.22 -4.50 23.70
C GLY A 270 -12.82 -4.00 22.31
N VAL A 271 -12.03 -4.76 21.56
CA VAL A 271 -11.76 -4.47 20.14
C VAL A 271 -12.99 -4.88 19.32
N PRO A 272 -13.56 -3.98 18.50
CA PRO A 272 -14.75 -4.29 17.71
C PRO A 272 -14.39 -5.16 16.50
N PHE A 273 -15.36 -5.94 16.01
CA PHE A 273 -15.20 -6.64 14.74
C PHE A 273 -15.11 -5.63 13.57
N VAL A 274 -16.08 -4.74 13.48
CA VAL A 274 -16.06 -3.62 12.52
C VAL A 274 -15.51 -2.38 13.20
N ARG A 275 -14.51 -1.75 12.59
CA ARG A 275 -13.90 -0.51 13.11
C ARG A 275 -14.95 0.61 13.19
N LYS A 276 -14.98 1.30 14.31
CA LYS A 276 -15.90 2.44 14.50
C LYS A 276 -15.64 3.55 13.48
N ASN A 277 -16.72 4.11 12.96
CA ASN A 277 -16.72 5.17 11.93
C ASN A 277 -16.13 4.76 10.56
N MET A 278 -15.99 3.46 10.32
CA MET A 278 -15.59 2.89 9.03
C MET A 278 -16.45 1.65 8.73
N ASP A 279 -17.77 1.81 8.81
CA ASP A 279 -18.77 0.76 8.75
C ASP A 279 -19.80 0.99 7.63
N GLY A 280 -19.49 1.92 6.71
CA GLY A 280 -20.39 2.29 5.61
C GLY A 280 -20.38 1.35 4.40
N GLY A 281 -19.52 0.33 4.37
CA GLY A 281 -19.40 -0.63 3.26
C GLY A 281 -20.04 -1.99 3.54
N ALA A 282 -20.02 -2.86 2.53
CA ALA A 282 -20.60 -4.21 2.58
C ALA A 282 -19.54 -5.31 2.54
N PHE A 283 -19.80 -6.42 3.24
CA PHE A 283 -18.96 -7.61 3.21
C PHE A 283 -19.76 -8.87 3.54
N THR A 284 -19.24 -10.01 3.13
CA THR A 284 -19.76 -11.34 3.45
C THR A 284 -18.73 -12.13 4.24
N GLU A 285 -19.18 -12.84 5.27
CA GLU A 285 -18.34 -13.70 6.11
C GLU A 285 -18.62 -15.17 5.86
N VAL A 286 -17.56 -15.97 5.74
CA VAL A 286 -17.62 -17.43 5.60
C VAL A 286 -16.53 -18.08 6.45
N ASN A 287 -16.92 -18.96 7.38
CA ASN A 287 -16.02 -19.80 8.21
C ASN A 287 -14.88 -19.05 8.95
N ASN A 288 -15.05 -17.77 9.28
CA ASN A 288 -14.05 -17.08 10.08
C ASN A 288 -14.12 -17.54 11.56
N GLN A 289 -12.96 -17.61 12.20
CA GLN A 289 -12.85 -17.91 13.63
C GLN A 289 -12.41 -16.65 14.38
N ILE A 290 -13.16 -16.29 15.43
CA ILE A 290 -12.81 -15.19 16.33
C ILE A 290 -12.49 -15.79 17.69
N ILE A 291 -11.26 -15.61 18.14
CA ILE A 291 -10.72 -16.19 19.38
C ILE A 291 -10.37 -15.04 20.32
N GLY A 292 -11.03 -15.00 21.47
CA GLY A 292 -10.69 -14.03 22.51
C GLY A 292 -9.33 -14.34 23.13
N ILE A 293 -8.51 -13.31 23.33
CA ILE A 293 -7.25 -13.38 24.06
C ILE A 293 -7.32 -12.54 25.33
N GLU A 294 -6.64 -13.00 26.37
CA GLU A 294 -6.45 -12.26 27.61
C GLU A 294 -5.29 -11.27 27.43
N GLU A 295 -5.33 -10.15 28.17
CA GLU A 295 -4.28 -9.12 28.19
C GLU A 295 -2.96 -9.65 28.76
#